data_fd96b5c5d3be0cf43ef55380f053a848
#
_entry.id   fd96b5c5d3be0cf43ef55380f053a848
#
_cell.length_a   1.000
_cell.length_b   1.000
_cell.length_c   1.000
_cell.angle_alpha   90.00
_cell.angle_beta   90.00
_cell.angle_gamma   90.00
#
_symmetry.space_group_name_H-M   'P 1'
#
loop_
_entity.id
_entity.type
_entity.pdbx_description
1 polymer ?
#
loop_
_entity_poly.entity_id
_entity_poly.type
_entity_poly.pdbx_seq_one_letter_code
_entity_poly.pdbx_strand_id
1 'polypeptide(L)'
;QVPTVSIRGRNDNTEIYKFHDLLEQQYPNIHRVCERVDIDGALLFIWRGKDKNRNPICLMSHQDVVPADSEKWKYDAFSGKIAEGKIWGRGTVDTKGALCAILESIEELIKEGFTPVCDVYVGSSNNEEITGDGAVKTVEYLYEKGIHFDLVMDEGGSVMSYEDSAKGRMVAHNAMIGILEKGRANIKFTARSRGGHASVPFNNNPFAKLSKLMYIIEHRNPFKKRITHPARVQYHAMAPYMHHFRHRLLYGNLWLFAPIAPYIMHRIGGPAGAVVKTTCIFTMAEGSKGANVIPEKASVTANCRFMVHEPLPQSYKKLGKLCHKLGISMEMLAGFDVPPVADMNCYAYKYVNKRIKETFGDIPRIPYIMLAGTDLGHYTKICDCVLRFVPLMMTGAQLNSAHAINENLSVESLERGIVFVAATFFS
;
A
#
# COMPACT_ATOMS: atom_id res chain seq x y z
N GLN A 1 -10.36 10.09 -17.46
CA GLN A 1 -11.20 11.28 -17.22
C GLN A 1 -12.49 10.99 -16.44
N VAL A 2 -12.70 9.76 -15.97
CA VAL A 2 -13.83 9.40 -15.12
C VAL A 2 -13.40 9.52 -13.64
N PRO A 3 -14.08 10.33 -12.81
CA PRO A 3 -13.72 10.57 -11.42
C PRO A 3 -14.26 9.44 -10.52
N THR A 4 -13.60 8.28 -10.51
CA THR A 4 -13.97 7.12 -9.70
C THR A 4 -13.59 7.33 -8.23
N VAL A 5 -14.15 8.37 -7.61
CA VAL A 5 -13.81 8.78 -6.25
C VAL A 5 -14.52 7.91 -5.23
N SER A 6 -13.75 7.22 -4.36
CA SER A 6 -14.27 6.47 -3.23
C SER A 6 -14.46 7.37 -2.02
N ILE A 7 -15.63 7.28 -1.39
CA ILE A 7 -15.96 8.02 -0.15
C ILE A 7 -16.50 7.04 0.88
N ARG A 8 -15.86 7.00 2.06
CA ARG A 8 -16.28 6.11 3.13
C ARG A 8 -17.74 6.35 3.54
N GLY A 9 -18.53 5.28 3.58
CA GLY A 9 -19.94 5.33 3.94
C GLY A 9 -20.88 5.66 2.76
N ARG A 10 -20.33 5.81 1.54
CA ARG A 10 -21.10 5.99 0.32
C ARG A 10 -20.89 4.78 -0.59
N ASN A 11 -21.94 3.97 -0.78
CA ASN A 11 -21.93 2.82 -1.69
C ASN A 11 -22.56 3.25 -3.04
N ASP A 12 -21.79 3.96 -3.85
CA ASP A 12 -22.23 4.45 -5.16
C ASP A 12 -21.19 4.10 -6.22
N ASN A 13 -21.48 3.09 -7.01
CA ASN A 13 -20.61 2.60 -8.08
C ASN A 13 -20.91 3.25 -9.45
N THR A 14 -21.69 4.34 -9.53
CA THR A 14 -22.08 4.96 -10.79
C THR A 14 -20.87 5.35 -11.65
N GLU A 15 -19.89 6.04 -11.06
CA GLU A 15 -18.67 6.43 -11.78
C GLU A 15 -17.75 5.24 -12.09
N ILE A 16 -17.79 4.20 -11.26
CA ILE A 16 -17.08 2.94 -11.52
C ILE A 16 -17.64 2.27 -12.78
N TYR A 17 -18.95 2.15 -12.91
CA TYR A 17 -19.55 1.55 -14.12
C TYR A 17 -19.34 2.40 -15.38
N LYS A 18 -19.37 3.73 -15.29
CA LYS A 18 -18.95 4.60 -16.40
C LYS A 18 -17.49 4.38 -16.81
N PHE A 19 -16.63 4.09 -15.83
CA PHE A 19 -15.23 3.75 -16.10
C PHE A 19 -15.13 2.39 -16.79
N HIS A 20 -15.94 1.40 -16.40
CA HIS A 20 -16.01 0.11 -17.09
C HIS A 20 -16.45 0.25 -18.54
N ASP A 21 -17.47 1.08 -18.81
CA ASP A 21 -17.93 1.38 -20.18
C ASP A 21 -16.81 2.03 -21.02
N LEU A 22 -16.01 2.91 -20.40
CA LEU A 22 -14.86 3.51 -21.06
C LEU A 22 -13.78 2.46 -21.36
N LEU A 23 -13.50 1.55 -20.42
CA LEU A 23 -12.53 0.45 -20.64
C LEU A 23 -12.97 -0.44 -21.80
N GLU A 24 -14.26 -0.75 -21.91
CA GLU A 24 -14.79 -1.56 -23.02
C GLU A 24 -14.59 -0.88 -24.38
N GLN A 25 -14.76 0.44 -24.45
CA GLN A 25 -14.52 1.21 -25.67
C GLN A 25 -13.03 1.30 -26.02
N GLN A 26 -12.15 1.42 -25.03
CA GLN A 26 -10.71 1.61 -25.26
C GLN A 26 -9.97 0.29 -25.50
N TYR A 27 -10.42 -0.81 -24.91
CA TYR A 27 -9.79 -2.13 -24.93
C TYR A 27 -10.70 -3.22 -25.51
N PRO A 28 -11.12 -3.08 -26.79
CA PRO A 28 -12.12 -3.98 -27.40
C PRO A 28 -11.60 -5.42 -27.56
N ASN A 29 -10.28 -5.62 -27.75
CA ASN A 29 -9.74 -6.96 -27.89
C ASN A 29 -9.71 -7.70 -26.53
N ILE A 30 -9.41 -7.01 -25.44
CA ILE A 30 -9.53 -7.57 -24.08
C ILE A 30 -10.96 -8.04 -23.85
N HIS A 31 -11.95 -7.18 -24.11
CA HIS A 31 -13.37 -7.51 -23.88
C HIS A 31 -13.90 -8.63 -24.80
N ARG A 32 -13.28 -8.81 -25.96
CA ARG A 32 -13.61 -9.91 -26.90
C ARG A 32 -13.00 -11.24 -26.48
N VAL A 33 -11.76 -11.25 -25.94
CA VAL A 33 -10.95 -12.46 -25.74
C VAL A 33 -10.91 -12.91 -24.28
N CYS A 34 -10.89 -11.96 -23.33
CA CYS A 34 -10.85 -12.27 -21.91
C CYS A 34 -12.26 -12.45 -21.34
N GLU A 35 -12.40 -13.40 -20.43
CA GLU A 35 -13.59 -13.50 -19.60
C GLU A 35 -13.62 -12.31 -18.62
N ARG A 36 -14.74 -11.58 -18.58
CA ARG A 36 -14.95 -10.46 -17.65
C ARG A 36 -15.89 -10.90 -16.54
N VAL A 37 -15.48 -10.66 -15.29
CA VAL A 37 -16.31 -10.88 -14.11
C VAL A 37 -16.41 -9.56 -13.36
N ASP A 38 -17.63 -9.11 -13.06
CA ASP A 38 -17.91 -7.95 -12.21
C ASP A 38 -18.35 -8.48 -10.83
N ILE A 39 -17.66 -8.00 -9.79
CA ILE A 39 -17.92 -8.42 -8.43
C ILE A 39 -18.27 -7.15 -7.63
N ASP A 40 -19.51 -6.68 -7.77
CA ASP A 40 -20.05 -5.52 -7.07
C ASP A 40 -19.22 -4.25 -7.31
N GLY A 41 -18.81 -4.06 -8.60
CA GLY A 41 -17.97 -2.97 -9.07
C GLY A 41 -16.48 -3.26 -9.05
N ALA A 42 -15.99 -4.30 -8.38
CA ALA A 42 -14.64 -4.80 -8.60
C ALA A 42 -14.59 -5.59 -9.91
N LEU A 43 -13.56 -5.35 -10.71
CA LEU A 43 -13.42 -5.90 -12.05
C LEU A 43 -12.33 -6.96 -12.09
N LEU A 44 -12.63 -8.10 -12.74
CA LEU A 44 -11.69 -9.18 -12.97
C LEU A 44 -11.71 -9.58 -14.44
N PHE A 45 -10.58 -9.51 -15.13
CA PHE A 45 -10.39 -10.09 -16.44
C PHE A 45 -9.59 -11.38 -16.35
N ILE A 46 -9.94 -12.38 -17.14
CA ILE A 46 -9.27 -13.68 -17.19
C ILE A 46 -8.87 -13.98 -18.62
N TRP A 47 -7.58 -13.88 -18.91
CA TRP A 47 -7.01 -14.22 -20.20
C TRP A 47 -6.48 -15.64 -20.15
N ARG A 48 -7.13 -16.56 -20.89
CA ARG A 48 -6.81 -17.98 -20.87
C ARG A 48 -5.50 -18.30 -21.56
N GLY A 49 -4.64 -19.03 -20.86
CA GLY A 49 -3.36 -19.52 -21.37
C GLY A 49 -3.45 -20.85 -22.13
N LYS A 50 -2.33 -21.21 -22.75
CA LYS A 50 -2.18 -22.46 -23.53
C LYS A 50 -2.07 -23.70 -22.64
N ASP A 51 -1.40 -23.60 -21.49
CA ASP A 51 -1.11 -24.69 -20.57
C ASP A 51 -1.96 -24.56 -19.28
N LYS A 52 -3.01 -25.35 -19.22
CA LYS A 52 -3.93 -25.37 -18.07
C LYS A 52 -3.37 -26.06 -16.82
N ASN A 53 -2.20 -26.71 -16.92
CA ASN A 53 -1.56 -27.36 -15.78
C ASN A 53 -0.63 -26.39 -15.01
N ARG A 54 -0.39 -25.19 -15.52
CA ARG A 54 0.34 -24.16 -14.81
C ARG A 54 -0.59 -23.33 -13.96
N ASN A 55 -0.14 -23.01 -12.75
CA ASN A 55 -0.85 -22.04 -11.93
C ASN A 55 -0.88 -20.68 -12.63
N PRO A 56 -1.98 -19.95 -12.49
CA PRO A 56 -2.12 -18.62 -13.06
C PRO A 56 -1.27 -17.57 -12.35
N ILE A 57 -1.16 -16.40 -12.98
CA ILE A 57 -0.63 -15.17 -12.37
C ILE A 57 -1.74 -14.12 -12.29
N CYS A 58 -1.64 -13.19 -11.34
CA CYS A 58 -2.55 -12.07 -11.22
C CYS A 58 -1.77 -10.75 -11.16
N LEU A 59 -2.15 -9.81 -12.03
CA LEU A 59 -1.70 -8.42 -11.98
C LEU A 59 -2.84 -7.57 -11.45
N MET A 60 -2.56 -6.71 -10.48
CA MET A 60 -3.56 -5.91 -9.80
C MET A 60 -3.28 -4.42 -9.92
N SER A 61 -4.35 -3.65 -9.90
CA SER A 61 -4.31 -2.20 -9.75
C SER A 61 -5.73 -1.72 -9.44
N HIS A 62 -5.94 -0.99 -8.36
CA HIS A 62 -7.27 -0.48 -8.03
C HIS A 62 -7.71 0.62 -9.00
N GLN A 63 -9.02 0.79 -9.17
CA GLN A 63 -9.62 1.73 -10.12
C GLN A 63 -10.20 2.97 -9.45
N ASP A 64 -10.38 2.95 -8.14
CA ASP A 64 -10.84 4.10 -7.38
C ASP A 64 -9.70 5.08 -7.07
N VAL A 65 -10.06 6.26 -6.63
CA VAL A 65 -9.13 7.34 -6.28
C VAL A 65 -9.67 8.16 -5.11
N VAL A 66 -8.78 8.82 -4.36
CA VAL A 66 -9.18 9.78 -3.35
C VAL A 66 -9.74 11.07 -3.98
N PRO A 67 -10.58 11.83 -3.26
CA PRO A 67 -11.07 13.14 -3.71
C PRO A 67 -9.95 14.10 -4.09
N ALA A 68 -10.21 14.99 -5.04
CA ALA A 68 -9.31 16.06 -5.45
C ALA A 68 -10.07 17.39 -5.56
N ASP A 69 -9.46 18.46 -5.06
CA ASP A 69 -9.93 19.83 -5.23
C ASP A 69 -9.20 20.45 -6.43
N SER A 70 -9.84 20.40 -7.60
CA SER A 70 -9.23 20.79 -8.87
C SER A 70 -8.81 22.27 -8.93
N GLU A 71 -9.38 23.17 -8.12
CA GLU A 71 -9.02 24.59 -8.10
C GLU A 71 -7.55 24.86 -7.75
N LYS A 72 -6.92 23.96 -7.02
CA LYS A 72 -5.52 24.08 -6.59
C LYS A 72 -4.54 23.39 -7.52
N TRP A 73 -5.02 22.74 -8.58
CA TRP A 73 -4.19 21.99 -9.50
C TRP A 73 -3.74 22.86 -10.69
N LYS A 74 -2.52 22.58 -11.19
CA LYS A 74 -1.99 23.21 -12.43
C LYS A 74 -2.86 22.91 -13.66
N TYR A 75 -3.37 21.68 -13.73
CA TYR A 75 -4.35 21.20 -14.70
C TYR A 75 -5.49 20.53 -13.92
N ASP A 76 -6.71 20.52 -14.45
CA ASP A 76 -7.83 19.86 -13.79
C ASP A 76 -7.48 18.42 -13.37
N ALA A 77 -7.80 18.07 -12.11
CA ALA A 77 -7.40 16.82 -11.48
C ALA A 77 -7.89 15.56 -12.21
N PHE A 78 -8.96 15.66 -12.98
CA PHE A 78 -9.54 14.55 -13.73
C PHE A 78 -9.41 14.69 -15.24
N SER A 79 -8.62 15.66 -15.73
CA SER A 79 -8.47 15.89 -17.18
C SER A 79 -7.62 14.85 -17.90
N GLY A 80 -6.67 14.20 -17.19
CA GLY A 80 -5.67 13.35 -17.83
C GLY A 80 -4.80 14.10 -18.83
N LYS A 81 -4.54 15.39 -18.57
CA LYS A 81 -3.81 16.28 -19.47
C LYS A 81 -2.40 15.78 -19.73
N ILE A 82 -2.05 15.57 -21.00
CA ILE A 82 -0.67 15.31 -21.41
C ILE A 82 -0.02 16.65 -21.70
N ALA A 83 0.98 17.02 -20.89
CA ALA A 83 1.77 18.22 -21.01
C ALA A 83 3.15 18.03 -20.37
N GLU A 84 4.18 18.71 -20.88
CA GLU A 84 5.54 18.70 -20.32
C GLU A 84 6.13 17.26 -20.25
N GLY A 85 5.80 16.39 -21.20
CA GLY A 85 6.22 14.99 -21.21
C GLY A 85 5.59 14.13 -20.09
N LYS A 86 4.50 14.61 -19.49
CA LYS A 86 3.82 13.96 -18.35
C LYS A 86 2.32 13.87 -18.57
N ILE A 87 1.71 12.90 -17.94
CA ILE A 87 0.28 12.74 -17.79
C ILE A 87 -0.09 13.30 -16.41
N TRP A 88 -0.93 14.31 -16.38
CA TRP A 88 -1.35 14.99 -15.15
C TRP A 88 -2.76 14.56 -14.77
N GLY A 89 -2.93 14.11 -13.55
CA GLY A 89 -4.25 13.76 -13.04
C GLY A 89 -4.22 12.90 -11.78
N ARG A 90 -5.27 12.96 -10.99
CA ARG A 90 -5.52 12.08 -9.85
C ARG A 90 -5.62 10.63 -10.34
N GLY A 91 -4.85 9.73 -9.70
CA GLY A 91 -4.77 8.33 -10.06
C GLY A 91 -3.67 7.99 -11.08
N THR A 92 -2.88 8.96 -11.57
CA THR A 92 -1.79 8.66 -12.50
C THR A 92 -0.65 7.89 -11.84
N VAL A 93 -0.42 8.11 -10.56
CA VAL A 93 0.55 7.37 -9.73
C VAL A 93 -0.15 6.30 -8.90
N ASP A 94 -1.33 6.61 -8.38
CA ASP A 94 -2.08 5.79 -7.42
C ASP A 94 -3.51 5.51 -7.92
N THR A 95 -3.77 4.44 -8.72
CA THR A 95 -2.83 3.56 -9.43
C THR A 95 -3.24 3.31 -10.88
N LYS A 96 -4.14 4.15 -11.46
CA LYS A 96 -4.64 3.98 -12.84
C LYS A 96 -3.52 3.96 -13.90
N GLY A 97 -2.34 4.58 -13.60
CA GLY A 97 -1.19 4.46 -14.47
C GLY A 97 -0.70 3.01 -14.61
N ALA A 98 -0.69 2.26 -13.51
CA ALA A 98 -0.37 0.84 -13.53
C ALA A 98 -1.45 0.02 -14.24
N LEU A 99 -2.74 0.30 -13.98
CA LEU A 99 -3.86 -0.34 -14.68
C LEU A 99 -3.76 -0.12 -16.20
N CYS A 100 -3.46 1.12 -16.63
CA CYS A 100 -3.25 1.45 -18.02
C CYS A 100 -2.10 0.62 -18.63
N ALA A 101 -0.95 0.53 -17.95
CA ALA A 101 0.18 -0.28 -18.43
C ALA A 101 -0.19 -1.76 -18.60
N ILE A 102 -0.99 -2.30 -17.68
CA ILE A 102 -1.46 -3.69 -17.74
C ILE A 102 -2.39 -3.89 -18.95
N LEU A 103 -3.42 -3.04 -19.07
CA LEU A 103 -4.44 -3.19 -20.11
C LEU A 103 -3.87 -2.93 -21.51
N GLU A 104 -3.06 -1.88 -21.69
CA GLU A 104 -2.38 -1.60 -22.98
C GLU A 104 -1.51 -2.77 -23.43
N SER A 105 -0.76 -3.36 -22.50
CA SER A 105 0.10 -4.52 -22.82
C SER A 105 -0.71 -5.72 -23.30
N ILE A 106 -1.82 -6.01 -22.64
CA ILE A 106 -2.70 -7.14 -23.00
C ILE A 106 -3.42 -6.87 -24.33
N GLU A 107 -3.94 -5.65 -24.51
CA GLU A 107 -4.66 -5.25 -25.73
C GLU A 107 -3.79 -5.43 -26.97
N GLU A 108 -2.54 -4.91 -26.92
CA GLU A 108 -1.61 -5.03 -28.07
C GLU A 108 -1.18 -6.47 -28.30
N LEU A 109 -0.88 -7.24 -27.26
CA LEU A 109 -0.51 -8.65 -27.42
C LEU A 109 -1.64 -9.50 -28.00
N ILE A 110 -2.89 -9.27 -27.59
CA ILE A 110 -4.05 -9.94 -28.18
C ILE A 110 -4.20 -9.55 -29.66
N LYS A 111 -4.03 -8.28 -30.00
CA LYS A 111 -4.07 -7.77 -31.36
C LYS A 111 -3.01 -8.41 -32.25
N GLU A 112 -1.81 -8.69 -31.71
CA GLU A 112 -0.74 -9.43 -32.38
C GLU A 112 -0.98 -10.94 -32.44
N GLY A 113 -2.07 -11.45 -31.90
CA GLY A 113 -2.41 -12.88 -31.88
C GLY A 113 -1.66 -13.70 -30.83
N PHE A 114 -1.04 -13.03 -29.86
CA PHE A 114 -0.34 -13.71 -28.75
C PHE A 114 -1.34 -14.39 -27.80
N THR A 115 -0.92 -15.52 -27.24
CA THR A 115 -1.65 -16.21 -26.17
C THR A 115 -0.64 -16.56 -25.06
N PRO A 116 -0.88 -16.24 -23.80
CA PRO A 116 0.06 -16.50 -22.72
C PRO A 116 0.24 -18.00 -22.45
N VAL A 117 1.29 -18.35 -21.72
CA VAL A 117 1.56 -19.76 -21.38
C VAL A 117 0.57 -20.24 -20.31
N CYS A 118 0.40 -19.49 -19.21
CA CYS A 118 -0.57 -19.77 -18.15
C CYS A 118 -1.73 -18.77 -18.21
N ASP A 119 -2.79 -19.05 -17.48
CA ASP A 119 -3.90 -18.10 -17.32
C ASP A 119 -3.38 -16.82 -16.65
N VAL A 120 -3.79 -15.66 -17.18
CA VAL A 120 -3.47 -14.33 -16.63
C VAL A 120 -4.75 -13.70 -16.12
N TYR A 121 -4.72 -13.29 -14.87
CA TYR A 121 -5.80 -12.56 -14.24
C TYR A 121 -5.40 -11.09 -14.09
N VAL A 122 -6.35 -10.19 -14.33
CA VAL A 122 -6.21 -8.77 -14.00
C VAL A 122 -7.29 -8.42 -13.02
N GLY A 123 -6.89 -8.13 -11.77
CA GLY A 123 -7.81 -7.75 -10.69
C GLY A 123 -7.80 -6.23 -10.48
N SER A 124 -8.99 -5.62 -10.41
CA SER A 124 -9.11 -4.19 -10.16
C SER A 124 -10.24 -3.92 -9.16
N SER A 125 -9.87 -3.62 -7.91
CA SER A 125 -10.84 -3.27 -6.87
C SER A 125 -11.37 -1.85 -7.08
N ASN A 126 -12.57 -1.59 -6.56
CA ASN A 126 -13.28 -0.32 -6.71
C ASN A 126 -13.30 0.56 -5.45
N ASN A 127 -12.65 0.13 -4.36
CA ASN A 127 -12.76 0.81 -3.06
C ASN A 127 -11.54 0.57 -2.15
N GLU A 128 -10.33 0.46 -2.72
CA GLU A 128 -9.07 0.30 -1.97
C GLU A 128 -8.84 1.49 -1.04
N GLU A 129 -8.98 2.71 -1.56
CA GLU A 129 -8.69 3.99 -0.89
C GLU A 129 -9.47 4.20 0.41
N ILE A 130 -10.59 3.52 0.53
CA ILE A 130 -11.42 3.55 1.75
C ILE A 130 -11.33 2.27 2.57
N THR A 131 -10.43 1.34 2.21
CA THR A 131 -10.33 0.01 2.81
C THR A 131 -11.66 -0.74 2.70
N GLY A 132 -12.18 -0.79 1.48
CA GLY A 132 -13.44 -1.45 1.15
C GLY A 132 -13.33 -2.96 1.04
N ASP A 133 -14.36 -3.58 0.50
CA ASP A 133 -14.50 -5.04 0.43
C ASP A 133 -14.32 -5.62 -0.99
N GLY A 134 -14.04 -4.78 -1.98
CA GLY A 134 -13.89 -5.21 -3.38
C GLY A 134 -12.84 -6.30 -3.56
N ALA A 135 -11.64 -6.07 -3.03
CA ALA A 135 -10.57 -7.09 -3.07
C ALA A 135 -10.92 -8.34 -2.24
N VAL A 136 -11.57 -8.16 -1.09
CA VAL A 136 -12.01 -9.30 -0.24
C VAL A 136 -12.98 -10.19 -0.99
N LYS A 137 -14.02 -9.61 -1.60
CA LYS A 137 -15.01 -10.32 -2.41
C LYS A 137 -14.37 -11.03 -3.62
N THR A 138 -13.41 -10.36 -4.27
CA THR A 138 -12.67 -10.95 -5.38
C THR A 138 -11.85 -12.18 -4.94
N VAL A 139 -11.15 -12.09 -3.81
CA VAL A 139 -10.41 -13.23 -3.24
C VAL A 139 -11.34 -14.37 -2.83
N GLU A 140 -12.49 -14.07 -2.24
CA GLU A 140 -13.49 -15.08 -1.87
C GLU A 140 -14.00 -15.80 -3.12
N TYR A 141 -14.38 -15.06 -4.16
CA TYR A 141 -14.80 -15.64 -5.45
C TYR A 141 -13.72 -16.55 -6.05
N LEU A 142 -12.47 -16.11 -6.07
CA LEU A 142 -11.36 -16.91 -6.61
C LEU A 142 -11.06 -18.14 -5.76
N TYR A 143 -11.12 -18.02 -4.44
CA TYR A 143 -10.94 -19.13 -3.51
C TYR A 143 -12.02 -20.22 -3.67
N GLU A 144 -13.29 -19.84 -3.83
CA GLU A 144 -14.40 -20.75 -4.09
C GLU A 144 -14.26 -21.48 -5.44
N LYS A 145 -13.61 -20.86 -6.42
CA LYS A 145 -13.25 -21.48 -7.70
C LYS A 145 -12.01 -22.38 -7.63
N GLY A 146 -11.36 -22.47 -6.47
CA GLY A 146 -10.16 -23.27 -6.28
C GLY A 146 -8.91 -22.68 -6.97
N ILE A 147 -8.90 -21.39 -7.28
CA ILE A 147 -7.78 -20.72 -7.92
C ILE A 147 -6.65 -20.48 -6.90
N HIS A 148 -5.44 -20.88 -7.28
CA HIS A 148 -4.21 -20.57 -6.55
C HIS A 148 -3.17 -20.00 -7.53
N PHE A 149 -2.59 -18.86 -7.19
CA PHE A 149 -1.65 -18.14 -8.05
C PHE A 149 -0.19 -18.48 -7.73
N ASP A 150 0.67 -18.51 -8.76
CA ASP A 150 2.12 -18.54 -8.59
C ASP A 150 2.69 -17.16 -8.28
N LEU A 151 2.01 -16.10 -8.76
CA LEU A 151 2.38 -14.70 -8.54
C LEU A 151 1.12 -13.85 -8.47
N VAL A 152 1.05 -12.99 -7.45
CA VAL A 152 0.16 -11.81 -7.47
C VAL A 152 1.03 -10.57 -7.32
N MET A 153 0.86 -9.59 -8.20
CA MET A 153 1.62 -8.35 -8.20
C MET A 153 0.67 -7.15 -8.20
N ASP A 154 0.91 -6.22 -7.30
CA ASP A 154 0.10 -5.02 -7.09
C ASP A 154 0.98 -3.81 -6.81
N GLU A 155 0.38 -2.69 -6.52
CA GLU A 155 1.02 -1.44 -6.14
C GLU A 155 1.94 -1.53 -4.91
N GLY A 156 2.60 -0.42 -4.60
CA GLY A 156 3.35 -0.20 -3.35
C GLY A 156 4.86 -0.17 -3.53
N GLY A 157 5.41 -0.73 -4.60
CA GLY A 157 6.81 -0.60 -5.01
C GLY A 157 6.93 -0.09 -6.43
N SER A 158 8.08 0.42 -6.80
CA SER A 158 8.32 0.98 -8.15
C SER A 158 9.80 1.10 -8.46
N VAL A 159 10.10 1.53 -9.68
CA VAL A 159 11.47 1.94 -10.03
C VAL A 159 11.68 3.40 -9.63
N MET A 160 12.57 3.63 -8.68
CA MET A 160 12.92 4.98 -8.22
C MET A 160 13.96 5.62 -9.14
N SER A 161 13.63 6.80 -9.68
CA SER A 161 14.55 7.57 -10.50
C SER A 161 15.65 8.27 -9.68
N TYR A 162 16.85 8.29 -10.22
CA TYR A 162 18.02 8.92 -9.59
C TYR A 162 17.97 10.47 -9.59
N GLU A 163 17.16 11.10 -10.42
CA GLU A 163 17.15 12.56 -10.59
C GLU A 163 16.93 13.36 -9.29
N ASP A 164 16.35 12.72 -8.28
CA ASP A 164 16.13 13.30 -6.95
C ASP A 164 17.24 12.97 -5.92
N SER A 165 18.30 12.32 -6.34
CA SER A 165 19.32 11.78 -5.43
C SER A 165 20.26 12.82 -4.84
N ALA A 166 20.33 14.05 -5.37
CA ALA A 166 21.07 15.15 -4.74
C ALA A 166 20.55 15.46 -3.32
N LYS A 167 19.30 15.11 -3.02
CA LYS A 167 18.69 15.13 -1.68
C LYS A 167 18.39 13.74 -1.17
N GLY A 168 18.50 12.71 -2.02
CA GLY A 168 18.17 11.32 -1.72
C GLY A 168 19.27 10.59 -0.96
N ARG A 169 18.90 9.50 -0.31
CA ARG A 169 19.81 8.66 0.46
C ARG A 169 20.57 7.67 -0.41
N MET A 170 20.16 7.47 -1.67
CA MET A 170 20.73 6.50 -2.61
C MET A 170 21.33 7.18 -3.85
N VAL A 171 22.32 6.54 -4.46
CA VAL A 171 23.12 7.08 -5.58
C VAL A 171 22.87 6.42 -6.94
N ALA A 172 21.78 5.66 -7.08
CA ALA A 172 21.45 4.97 -8.33
C ALA A 172 19.94 4.81 -8.48
N HIS A 173 19.44 4.72 -9.72
CA HIS A 173 18.12 4.17 -9.97
C HIS A 173 18.01 2.82 -9.29
N ASN A 174 16.86 2.50 -8.74
CA ASN A 174 16.67 1.22 -8.06
C ASN A 174 15.22 0.78 -8.13
N ALA A 175 14.98 -0.53 -8.17
CA ALA A 175 13.66 -1.11 -8.08
C ALA A 175 13.38 -1.51 -6.63
N MET A 176 12.33 -0.93 -6.05
CA MET A 176 11.83 -1.26 -4.72
C MET A 176 10.74 -2.32 -4.85
N ILE A 177 11.02 -3.55 -4.40
CA ILE A 177 10.09 -4.68 -4.51
C ILE A 177 9.56 -4.99 -3.10
N GLY A 178 8.30 -4.68 -2.83
CA GLY A 178 7.70 -4.91 -1.53
C GLY A 178 7.45 -6.41 -1.29
N ILE A 179 8.17 -6.98 -0.33
CA ILE A 179 8.03 -8.38 0.09
C ILE A 179 7.14 -8.55 1.32
N LEU A 180 6.77 -7.45 1.94
CA LEU A 180 5.97 -7.38 3.14
C LEU A 180 5.30 -6.02 3.23
N GLU A 181 4.08 -5.96 3.75
CA GLU A 181 3.45 -4.74 4.23
C GLU A 181 3.15 -4.84 5.73
N LYS A 182 2.97 -3.70 6.37
CA LYS A 182 2.57 -3.68 7.77
C LYS A 182 1.08 -4.01 7.92
N GLY A 183 0.76 -4.79 8.96
CA GLY A 183 -0.62 -4.90 9.40
C GLY A 183 -1.18 -3.54 9.82
N ARG A 184 -2.48 -3.35 9.75
CA ARG A 184 -3.14 -2.07 10.06
C ARG A 184 -4.36 -2.26 10.96
N ALA A 185 -4.63 -1.29 11.84
CA ALA A 185 -5.92 -1.20 12.50
C ALA A 185 -6.22 0.24 12.91
N ASN A 186 -7.51 0.58 12.92
CA ASN A 186 -8.04 1.78 13.56
C ASN A 186 -8.63 1.39 14.91
N ILE A 187 -8.07 1.93 15.99
CA ILE A 187 -8.45 1.59 17.34
C ILE A 187 -8.98 2.84 18.04
N LYS A 188 -10.21 2.77 18.55
CA LYS A 188 -10.85 3.83 19.33
C LYS A 188 -10.65 3.57 20.83
N PHE A 189 -10.16 4.57 21.53
CA PHE A 189 -9.97 4.57 22.97
C PHE A 189 -10.96 5.51 23.60
N THR A 190 -11.75 5.06 24.57
CA THR A 190 -12.82 5.83 25.18
C THR A 190 -12.64 5.90 26.70
N ALA A 191 -12.63 7.10 27.24
CA ALA A 191 -12.70 7.36 28.67
C ALA A 191 -14.08 7.92 29.05
N ARG A 192 -14.58 7.52 30.22
CA ARG A 192 -15.88 7.95 30.74
C ARG A 192 -15.73 8.62 32.09
N SER A 193 -16.68 9.50 32.39
CA SER A 193 -16.88 10.16 33.66
C SER A 193 -18.39 10.36 33.95
N ARG A 194 -18.73 10.98 35.07
CA ARG A 194 -20.10 11.35 35.38
C ARG A 194 -20.60 12.63 34.66
N GLY A 195 -19.67 13.31 33.91
CA GLY A 195 -19.97 14.61 33.36
C GLY A 195 -20.12 15.71 34.43
N GLY A 196 -20.39 16.93 33.99
CA GLY A 196 -20.65 18.03 34.91
C GLY A 196 -20.22 19.41 34.42
N HIS A 197 -20.41 20.41 35.25
CA HIS A 197 -20.01 21.79 34.97
C HIS A 197 -18.51 21.98 35.25
N ALA A 198 -17.78 22.65 34.36
CA ALA A 198 -16.33 22.83 34.47
C ALA A 198 -15.88 23.63 35.70
N SER A 199 -16.77 24.47 36.28
CA SER A 199 -16.48 25.22 37.51
C SER A 199 -16.50 24.37 38.78
N VAL A 200 -17.01 23.12 38.70
CA VAL A 200 -17.03 22.15 39.79
C VAL A 200 -16.24 20.91 39.38
N PRO A 201 -14.90 21.03 39.25
CA PRO A 201 -14.07 19.96 38.71
C PRO A 201 -14.00 18.78 39.69
N PHE A 202 -13.80 17.60 39.12
CA PHE A 202 -13.50 16.36 39.85
C PHE A 202 -12.28 15.67 39.26
N ASN A 203 -11.67 14.77 40.03
CA ASN A 203 -10.58 13.96 39.59
C ASN A 203 -11.01 12.99 38.48
N ASN A 204 -10.07 12.56 37.63
CA ASN A 204 -10.30 11.57 36.54
C ASN A 204 -11.12 12.10 35.37
N ASN A 205 -10.91 13.36 34.99
CA ASN A 205 -11.44 13.92 33.75
C ASN A 205 -11.06 12.98 32.54
N PRO A 206 -12.02 12.66 31.65
CA PRO A 206 -11.77 11.80 30.50
C PRO A 206 -10.60 12.24 29.63
N PHE A 207 -10.44 13.54 29.36
CA PHE A 207 -9.32 14.06 28.60
C PHE A 207 -7.97 13.83 29.32
N ALA A 208 -7.91 13.96 30.63
CA ALA A 208 -6.68 13.71 31.40
C ALA A 208 -6.25 12.23 31.31
N LYS A 209 -7.21 11.29 31.34
CA LYS A 209 -6.92 9.86 31.14
C LYS A 209 -6.40 9.57 29.75
N LEU A 210 -7.08 10.12 28.70
CA LEU A 210 -6.66 9.93 27.31
C LEU A 210 -5.31 10.60 27.02
N SER A 211 -5.06 11.81 27.55
CA SER A 211 -3.75 12.47 27.44
C SER A 211 -2.62 11.64 28.05
N LYS A 212 -2.87 11.00 29.19
CA LYS A 212 -1.90 10.08 29.80
C LYS A 212 -1.63 8.86 28.92
N LEU A 213 -2.66 8.28 28.31
CA LEU A 213 -2.53 7.19 27.34
C LEU A 213 -1.67 7.61 26.16
N MET A 214 -2.02 8.74 25.52
CA MET A 214 -1.29 9.29 24.37
C MET A 214 0.17 9.56 24.72
N TYR A 215 0.44 10.21 25.84
CA TYR A 215 1.79 10.47 26.33
C TYR A 215 2.62 9.18 26.51
N ILE A 216 2.03 8.14 27.12
CA ILE A 216 2.72 6.87 27.32
C ILE A 216 3.05 6.20 25.98
N ILE A 217 2.10 6.18 25.04
CA ILE A 217 2.30 5.56 23.72
C ILE A 217 3.36 6.32 22.94
N GLU A 218 3.31 7.63 22.91
CA GLU A 218 4.24 8.48 22.15
C GLU A 218 5.67 8.43 22.71
N HIS A 219 5.83 8.66 24.03
CA HIS A 219 7.15 8.84 24.64
C HIS A 219 7.79 7.55 25.11
N ARG A 220 7.02 6.62 25.68
CA ARG A 220 7.56 5.35 26.21
C ARG A 220 7.52 4.22 25.20
N ASN A 221 6.71 4.35 24.16
CA ASN A 221 6.47 3.41 23.11
C ASN A 221 6.46 1.95 23.59
N PRO A 222 5.31 1.37 23.93
CA PRO A 222 5.20 0.06 24.57
C PRO A 222 5.62 -1.10 23.68
N PHE A 223 5.80 -0.84 22.38
CA PHE A 223 6.12 -1.87 21.40
C PHE A 223 7.61 -2.20 21.33
N LYS A 224 7.91 -3.46 21.05
CA LYS A 224 9.27 -3.94 20.90
C LYS A 224 9.96 -3.33 19.68
N LYS A 225 11.22 -2.96 19.84
CA LYS A 225 12.08 -2.49 18.76
C LYS A 225 12.98 -3.63 18.32
N ARG A 226 12.89 -4.05 17.05
CA ARG A 226 13.66 -5.20 16.56
C ARG A 226 13.95 -5.06 15.06
N ILE A 227 15.18 -5.41 14.66
CA ILE A 227 15.51 -5.66 13.24
C ILE A 227 14.99 -7.05 12.88
N THR A 228 13.95 -7.10 12.07
CA THR A 228 13.40 -8.35 11.53
C THR A 228 14.23 -8.84 10.33
N HIS A 229 14.03 -10.09 9.91
CA HIS A 229 14.71 -10.61 8.72
C HIS A 229 14.42 -9.76 7.47
N PRO A 230 13.16 -9.41 7.12
CA PRO A 230 12.89 -8.52 6.00
C PRO A 230 13.59 -7.15 6.10
N ALA A 231 13.61 -6.54 7.31
CA ALA A 231 14.30 -5.27 7.49
C ALA A 231 15.83 -5.41 7.28
N ARG A 232 16.42 -6.52 7.72
CA ARG A 232 17.86 -6.78 7.51
C ARG A 232 18.17 -6.92 6.03
N VAL A 233 17.39 -7.71 5.31
CA VAL A 233 17.57 -7.91 3.86
C VAL A 233 17.43 -6.58 3.12
N GLN A 234 16.40 -5.80 3.43
CA GLN A 234 16.18 -4.47 2.83
C GLN A 234 17.42 -3.57 3.01
N TYR A 235 17.85 -3.36 4.23
CA TYR A 235 18.95 -2.43 4.50
C TYR A 235 20.30 -2.96 4.00
N HIS A 236 20.52 -4.27 4.03
CA HIS A 236 21.71 -4.88 3.44
C HIS A 236 21.76 -4.65 1.92
N ALA A 237 20.65 -4.86 1.22
CA ALA A 237 20.56 -4.59 -0.21
C ALA A 237 20.74 -3.10 -0.55
N MET A 238 20.26 -2.18 0.31
CA MET A 238 20.43 -0.74 0.14
C MET A 238 21.88 -0.27 0.43
N ALA A 239 22.59 -0.92 1.35
CA ALA A 239 23.84 -0.43 1.92
C ALA A 239 24.91 -0.01 0.88
N PRO A 240 25.19 -0.79 -0.19
CA PRO A 240 26.19 -0.40 -1.19
C PRO A 240 25.90 0.92 -1.90
N TYR A 241 24.62 1.26 -2.01
CA TYR A 241 24.11 2.41 -2.79
C TYR A 241 23.76 3.62 -1.93
N MET A 242 24.02 3.58 -0.61
CA MET A 242 23.78 4.72 0.27
C MET A 242 24.84 5.81 0.04
N HIS A 243 24.41 7.08 0.05
CA HIS A 243 25.31 8.22 -0.16
C HIS A 243 26.39 8.33 0.94
N HIS A 244 25.98 8.22 2.22
CA HIS A 244 26.89 8.41 3.36
C HIS A 244 27.55 7.12 3.79
N PHE A 245 28.88 7.12 3.95
CA PHE A 245 29.66 5.98 4.43
C PHE A 245 29.17 5.42 5.78
N ARG A 246 28.75 6.27 6.71
CA ARG A 246 28.20 5.84 8.01
C ARG A 246 26.95 4.98 7.84
N HIS A 247 26.08 5.30 6.89
CA HIS A 247 24.90 4.48 6.56
C HIS A 247 25.33 3.16 5.90
N ARG A 248 26.30 3.18 4.99
CA ARG A 248 26.85 1.95 4.39
C ARG A 248 27.38 1.01 5.45
N LEU A 249 28.17 1.53 6.41
CA LEU A 249 28.73 0.75 7.49
C LEU A 249 27.64 0.17 8.40
N LEU A 250 26.69 1.00 8.84
CA LEU A 250 25.61 0.56 9.73
C LEU A 250 24.71 -0.49 9.06
N TYR A 251 24.21 -0.18 7.85
CA TYR A 251 23.21 -1.02 7.19
C TYR A 251 23.82 -2.30 6.59
N GLY A 252 25.06 -2.25 6.11
CA GLY A 252 25.79 -3.42 5.67
C GLY A 252 26.14 -4.40 6.80
N ASN A 253 26.21 -3.93 8.05
CA ASN A 253 26.60 -4.71 9.22
C ASN A 253 25.51 -4.77 10.30
N LEU A 254 24.25 -4.75 9.94
CA LEU A 254 23.13 -4.81 10.90
C LEU A 254 23.17 -6.04 11.80
N TRP A 255 23.82 -7.13 11.38
CA TRP A 255 24.04 -8.31 12.22
C TRP A 255 24.90 -8.00 13.44
N LEU A 256 25.92 -7.16 13.27
CA LEU A 256 26.82 -6.72 14.36
C LEU A 256 26.13 -5.68 15.27
N PHE A 257 25.36 -4.77 14.66
CA PHE A 257 24.68 -3.67 15.37
C PHE A 257 23.27 -4.04 15.84
N ALA A 258 22.82 -5.29 15.65
CA ALA A 258 21.46 -5.74 15.95
C ALA A 258 20.93 -5.35 17.35
N PRO A 259 21.72 -5.35 18.44
CA PRO A 259 21.24 -4.92 19.76
C PRO A 259 20.95 -3.42 19.86
N ILE A 260 21.65 -2.58 19.10
CA ILE A 260 21.62 -1.10 19.23
C ILE A 260 20.88 -0.45 18.05
N ALA A 261 21.03 -1.00 16.86
CA ALA A 261 20.44 -0.43 15.63
C ALA A 261 18.94 -0.12 15.72
N PRO A 262 18.07 -0.98 16.29
CA PRO A 262 16.65 -0.67 16.40
C PRO A 262 16.36 0.59 17.22
N TYR A 263 17.16 0.88 18.21
CA TYR A 263 17.01 2.07 19.06
C TYR A 263 17.51 3.33 18.35
N ILE A 264 18.63 3.22 17.61
CA ILE A 264 19.13 4.31 16.76
C ILE A 264 18.09 4.64 15.69
N MET A 265 17.59 3.63 14.97
CA MET A 265 16.59 3.80 13.91
C MET A 265 15.27 4.38 14.47
N HIS A 266 14.86 3.94 15.65
CA HIS A 266 13.72 4.52 16.35
C HIS A 266 13.92 6.03 16.62
N ARG A 267 15.11 6.45 17.07
CA ARG A 267 15.42 7.87 17.33
C ARG A 267 15.50 8.71 16.05
N ILE A 268 15.98 8.13 14.95
CA ILE A 268 15.97 8.79 13.63
C ILE A 268 14.51 9.08 13.21
N GLY A 269 13.56 8.20 13.58
CA GLY A 269 12.16 8.37 13.22
C GLY A 269 11.86 8.09 11.74
N GLY A 270 10.73 8.60 11.25
CA GLY A 270 10.29 8.42 9.88
C GLY A 270 10.26 6.94 9.44
N PRO A 271 10.54 6.64 8.16
CA PRO A 271 10.52 5.27 7.65
C PRO A 271 11.47 4.33 8.38
N ALA A 272 12.68 4.79 8.75
CA ALA A 272 13.65 3.97 9.49
C ALA A 272 13.11 3.54 10.86
N GLY A 273 12.47 4.45 11.58
CA GLY A 273 11.84 4.14 12.86
C GLY A 273 10.62 3.24 12.73
N ALA A 274 9.84 3.41 11.66
CA ALA A 274 8.62 2.65 11.41
C ALA A 274 8.89 1.18 11.05
N VAL A 275 10.03 0.88 10.40
CA VAL A 275 10.41 -0.49 10.01
C VAL A 275 10.82 -1.37 11.20
N VAL A 276 11.23 -0.77 12.33
CA VAL A 276 11.75 -1.53 13.48
C VAL A 276 10.74 -1.76 14.59
N LYS A 277 9.55 -1.18 14.50
CA LYS A 277 8.52 -1.28 15.54
C LYS A 277 7.09 -1.16 15.00
N THR A 278 6.13 -1.66 15.77
CA THR A 278 4.73 -1.29 15.63
C THR A 278 4.56 0.22 15.94
N THR A 279 3.78 0.92 15.13
CA THR A 279 3.44 2.33 15.34
C THR A 279 1.98 2.48 15.72
N CYS A 280 1.65 3.49 16.53
CA CYS A 280 0.29 3.80 16.96
C CYS A 280 0.20 5.33 17.05
N ILE A 281 -0.46 5.94 16.09
CA ILE A 281 -0.52 7.40 15.93
C ILE A 281 -1.97 7.87 16.07
N PHE A 282 -2.20 8.79 16.99
CA PHE A 282 -3.52 9.35 17.24
C PHE A 282 -3.86 10.40 16.18
N THR A 283 -4.99 10.21 15.51
CA THR A 283 -5.40 11.02 14.35
C THR A 283 -6.73 11.73 14.56
N MET A 284 -7.56 11.27 15.51
CA MET A 284 -8.87 11.87 15.79
C MET A 284 -9.09 11.98 17.29
N ALA A 285 -9.82 13.05 17.71
CA ALA A 285 -10.23 13.25 19.11
C ALA A 285 -11.66 13.82 19.16
N GLU A 286 -12.45 13.33 20.10
CA GLU A 286 -13.84 13.75 20.32
C GLU A 286 -14.08 13.96 21.81
N GLY A 287 -14.98 14.89 22.16
CA GLY A 287 -15.34 15.17 23.54
C GLY A 287 -16.54 16.09 23.66
N SER A 288 -16.54 16.97 24.66
CA SER A 288 -17.62 17.95 24.82
C SER A 288 -17.62 18.97 23.70
N LYS A 289 -18.83 19.43 23.30
CA LYS A 289 -19.03 20.54 22.37
C LYS A 289 -19.08 21.92 23.08
N GLY A 290 -19.18 21.95 24.43
CA GLY A 290 -19.21 23.15 25.22
C GLY A 290 -17.98 23.33 26.11
N ALA A 291 -17.38 24.52 26.11
CA ALA A 291 -16.17 24.81 26.89
C ALA A 291 -16.38 24.70 28.41
N ASN A 292 -17.61 24.90 28.89
CA ASN A 292 -17.99 24.82 30.30
C ASN A 292 -18.54 23.44 30.74
N VAL A 293 -18.46 22.42 29.84
CA VAL A 293 -19.01 21.08 30.10
C VAL A 293 -17.90 20.05 30.20
N ILE A 294 -17.83 19.36 31.33
CA ILE A 294 -16.96 18.16 31.47
C ILE A 294 -17.67 17.01 30.76
N PRO A 295 -17.05 16.37 29.74
CA PRO A 295 -17.71 15.33 28.98
C PRO A 295 -17.93 14.05 29.79
N GLU A 296 -19.11 13.43 29.66
CA GLU A 296 -19.36 12.08 30.17
C GLU A 296 -18.55 11.03 29.42
N LYS A 297 -18.27 11.30 28.15
CA LYS A 297 -17.51 10.47 27.26
C LYS A 297 -16.57 11.30 26.41
N ALA A 298 -15.30 10.95 26.40
CA ALA A 298 -14.33 11.43 25.41
C ALA A 298 -13.64 10.25 24.74
N SER A 299 -13.22 10.42 23.49
CA SER A 299 -12.51 9.38 22.75
C SER A 299 -11.40 9.93 21.89
N VAL A 300 -10.39 9.10 21.66
CA VAL A 300 -9.34 9.31 20.65
C VAL A 300 -9.25 8.07 19.77
N THR A 301 -8.98 8.27 18.48
CA THR A 301 -8.76 7.16 17.55
C THR A 301 -7.32 7.19 17.07
N ALA A 302 -6.68 6.04 17.11
CA ALA A 302 -5.33 5.87 16.59
C ALA A 302 -5.32 4.94 15.37
N ASN A 303 -4.50 5.30 14.37
CA ASN A 303 -4.10 4.41 13.30
C ASN A 303 -2.84 3.65 13.75
N CYS A 304 -2.96 2.34 13.80
CA CYS A 304 -1.89 1.42 14.21
C CYS A 304 -1.34 0.69 12.99
N ARG A 305 0.01 0.50 12.95
CA ARG A 305 0.69 -0.28 11.93
C ARG A 305 1.60 -1.32 12.58
N PHE A 306 1.28 -2.60 12.34
CA PHE A 306 1.91 -3.72 13.04
C PHE A 306 3.09 -4.30 12.27
N MET A 307 4.04 -4.89 13.01
CA MET A 307 5.21 -5.58 12.47
C MET A 307 5.14 -7.08 12.74
N VAL A 308 5.78 -7.88 11.89
CA VAL A 308 5.81 -9.36 11.99
C VAL A 308 6.26 -9.90 13.36
N HIS A 309 7.14 -9.18 14.08
CA HIS A 309 7.62 -9.59 15.41
C HIS A 309 6.68 -9.19 16.55
N GLU A 310 5.65 -8.41 16.24
CA GLU A 310 4.62 -7.97 17.19
C GLU A 310 3.31 -7.68 16.43
N PRO A 311 2.66 -8.75 15.89
CA PRO A 311 1.47 -8.64 15.07
C PRO A 311 0.27 -8.11 15.87
N LEU A 312 -0.85 -7.89 15.17
CA LEU A 312 -2.07 -7.25 15.69
C LEU A 312 -2.54 -7.88 17.01
N PRO A 313 -2.72 -9.21 17.16
CA PRO A 313 -3.24 -9.77 18.41
C PRO A 313 -2.34 -9.47 19.63
N GLN A 314 -1.02 -9.54 19.44
CA GLN A 314 -0.05 -9.25 20.52
C GLN A 314 -0.04 -7.76 20.87
N SER A 315 -0.03 -6.89 19.86
CA SER A 315 -0.06 -5.44 20.01
C SER A 315 -1.37 -4.98 20.68
N TYR A 316 -2.51 -5.51 20.24
CA TYR A 316 -3.83 -5.23 20.80
C TYR A 316 -3.91 -5.64 22.28
N LYS A 317 -3.42 -6.83 22.62
CA LYS A 317 -3.33 -7.28 24.03
C LYS A 317 -2.49 -6.35 24.91
N LYS A 318 -1.37 -5.81 24.38
CA LYS A 318 -0.55 -4.83 25.13
C LYS A 318 -1.28 -3.52 25.36
N LEU A 319 -1.91 -2.99 24.32
CA LEU A 319 -2.72 -1.77 24.43
C LEU A 319 -3.86 -1.98 25.43
N GLY A 320 -4.55 -3.12 25.39
CA GLY A 320 -5.63 -3.47 26.30
C GLY A 320 -5.19 -3.48 27.77
N LYS A 321 -3.99 -4.04 28.07
CA LYS A 321 -3.42 -3.99 29.43
C LYS A 321 -3.12 -2.58 29.90
N LEU A 322 -2.65 -1.70 29.01
CA LEU A 322 -2.42 -0.29 29.32
C LEU A 322 -3.72 0.45 29.56
N CYS A 323 -4.71 0.24 28.69
CA CYS A 323 -6.04 0.84 28.81
C CYS A 323 -6.75 0.43 30.12
N HIS A 324 -6.72 -0.84 30.46
CA HIS A 324 -7.27 -1.35 31.72
C HIS A 324 -6.69 -0.64 32.95
N LYS A 325 -5.36 -0.45 32.99
CA LYS A 325 -4.68 0.29 34.09
C LYS A 325 -5.11 1.76 34.20
N LEU A 326 -5.57 2.36 33.09
CA LEU A 326 -5.98 3.76 33.02
C LEU A 326 -7.51 3.93 33.12
N GLY A 327 -8.29 2.86 33.19
CA GLY A 327 -9.75 2.90 33.15
C GLY A 327 -10.29 3.44 31.84
N ILE A 328 -9.70 2.99 30.72
CA ILE A 328 -10.07 3.35 29.34
C ILE A 328 -10.58 2.08 28.65
N SER A 329 -11.69 2.17 27.96
CA SER A 329 -12.17 1.13 27.05
C SER A 329 -11.51 1.25 25.68
N MET A 330 -11.32 0.12 25.00
CA MET A 330 -10.67 0.03 23.70
C MET A 330 -11.53 -0.81 22.75
N GLU A 331 -11.71 -0.32 21.54
CA GLU A 331 -12.50 -0.95 20.49
C GLU A 331 -11.72 -0.90 19.17
N MET A 332 -11.67 -2.01 18.45
CA MET A 332 -11.10 -2.07 17.10
C MET A 332 -12.21 -1.78 16.09
N LEU A 333 -12.09 -0.67 15.36
CA LEU A 333 -13.07 -0.26 14.36
C LEU A 333 -12.89 -1.03 13.03
N ALA A 334 -11.64 -1.25 12.66
CA ALA A 334 -11.23 -2.04 11.50
C ALA A 334 -9.82 -2.54 11.75
N GLY A 335 -9.46 -3.69 11.20
CA GLY A 335 -8.10 -4.20 11.37
C GLY A 335 -7.78 -5.36 10.43
N PHE A 336 -6.52 -5.40 10.03
CA PHE A 336 -5.92 -6.46 9.23
C PHE A 336 -4.53 -6.76 9.79
N ASP A 337 -4.24 -8.02 10.03
CA ASP A 337 -2.93 -8.42 10.60
C ASP A 337 -1.82 -8.35 9.55
N VAL A 338 -0.59 -8.49 9.98
CA VAL A 338 0.58 -8.52 9.10
C VAL A 338 0.49 -9.76 8.21
N PRO A 339 0.50 -9.59 6.87
CA PRO A 339 0.51 -10.73 5.97
C PRO A 339 1.85 -11.50 6.05
N PRO A 340 1.92 -12.73 5.53
CA PRO A 340 3.16 -13.46 5.37
C PRO A 340 4.21 -12.69 4.57
N VAL A 341 5.48 -12.92 4.85
CA VAL A 341 6.59 -12.39 4.04
C VAL A 341 6.69 -13.20 2.76
N ALA A 342 6.75 -12.56 1.61
CA ALA A 342 6.95 -13.24 0.33
C ALA A 342 8.30 -13.97 0.31
N ASP A 343 8.33 -15.21 -0.20
CA ASP A 343 9.56 -15.97 -0.33
C ASP A 343 10.40 -15.46 -1.51
N MET A 344 11.53 -14.84 -1.21
CA MET A 344 12.47 -14.34 -2.21
C MET A 344 13.23 -15.45 -2.97
N ASN A 345 13.11 -16.70 -2.54
CA ASN A 345 13.71 -17.85 -3.23
C ASN A 345 12.75 -18.50 -4.23
N CYS A 346 11.46 -18.14 -4.20
CA CYS A 346 10.47 -18.68 -5.13
C CYS A 346 10.78 -18.28 -6.58
N TYR A 347 10.24 -19.05 -7.51
CA TYR A 347 10.43 -18.80 -8.95
C TYR A 347 9.89 -17.42 -9.34
N ALA A 348 8.70 -17.06 -8.90
CA ALA A 348 8.04 -15.82 -9.28
C ALA A 348 8.84 -14.57 -8.85
N TYR A 349 9.43 -14.55 -7.64
CA TYR A 349 10.28 -13.43 -7.22
C TYR A 349 11.52 -13.30 -8.11
N LYS A 350 12.21 -14.42 -8.41
CA LYS A 350 13.38 -14.44 -9.30
C LYS A 350 13.00 -14.02 -10.71
N TYR A 351 11.83 -14.43 -11.18
CA TYR A 351 11.30 -14.06 -12.48
C TYR A 351 11.06 -12.55 -12.60
N VAL A 352 10.36 -11.95 -11.65
CA VAL A 352 10.15 -10.49 -11.61
C VAL A 352 11.48 -9.73 -11.59
N ASN A 353 12.47 -10.17 -10.79
CA ASN A 353 13.82 -9.61 -10.79
C ASN A 353 14.52 -9.68 -12.15
N LYS A 354 14.35 -10.80 -12.88
CA LYS A 354 14.87 -10.96 -14.24
C LYS A 354 14.22 -9.96 -15.19
N ARG A 355 12.88 -9.82 -15.15
CA ARG A 355 12.15 -8.87 -16.00
C ARG A 355 12.53 -7.42 -15.71
N ILE A 356 12.73 -7.06 -14.44
CA ILE A 356 13.23 -5.72 -14.06
C ILE A 356 14.59 -5.45 -14.72
N LYS A 357 15.53 -6.43 -14.67
CA LYS A 357 16.84 -6.28 -15.29
C LYS A 357 16.75 -6.10 -16.81
N GLU A 358 15.88 -6.84 -17.46
CA GLU A 358 15.71 -6.79 -18.92
C GLU A 358 15.08 -5.48 -19.39
N THR A 359 14.14 -4.93 -18.64
CA THR A 359 13.41 -3.69 -19.01
C THR A 359 14.12 -2.42 -18.57
N PHE A 360 14.66 -2.41 -17.34
CA PHE A 360 15.23 -1.21 -16.72
C PHE A 360 16.75 -1.23 -16.60
N GLY A 361 17.42 -2.29 -17.11
CA GLY A 361 18.86 -2.47 -16.99
C GLY A 361 19.28 -3.08 -15.65
N ASP A 362 20.60 -3.16 -15.42
CA ASP A 362 21.14 -3.78 -14.20
C ASP A 362 21.12 -2.82 -13.00
N ILE A 363 19.93 -2.32 -12.67
CA ILE A 363 19.70 -1.48 -11.49
C ILE A 363 19.61 -2.34 -10.21
N PRO A 364 19.93 -1.78 -9.01
CA PRO A 364 19.67 -2.45 -7.74
C PRO A 364 18.22 -2.83 -7.58
N ARG A 365 17.96 -4.06 -7.20
CA ARG A 365 16.65 -4.63 -6.89
C ARG A 365 16.58 -4.86 -5.40
N ILE A 366 15.79 -4.04 -4.72
CA ILE A 366 15.78 -3.94 -3.27
C ILE A 366 14.47 -4.49 -2.74
N PRO A 367 14.50 -5.65 -2.07
CA PRO A 367 13.33 -6.10 -1.33
C PRO A 367 13.09 -5.17 -0.14
N TYR A 368 11.82 -4.76 0.08
CA TYR A 368 11.55 -3.81 1.14
C TYR A 368 10.24 -4.08 1.88
N ILE A 369 10.09 -3.45 3.04
CA ILE A 369 8.87 -3.47 3.85
C ILE A 369 8.06 -2.22 3.52
N MET A 370 6.89 -2.41 2.95
CA MET A 370 5.92 -1.35 2.74
C MET A 370 5.30 -0.92 4.07
N LEU A 371 5.29 0.38 4.33
CA LEU A 371 4.77 0.95 5.57
C LEU A 371 3.26 1.19 5.54
N ALA A 372 2.70 1.33 4.33
CA ALA A 372 1.26 1.39 4.06
C ALA A 372 0.67 -0.05 3.97
N GLY A 373 -0.56 -0.16 3.56
CA GLY A 373 -1.21 -1.43 3.23
C GLY A 373 -1.87 -1.28 1.88
N THR A 374 -2.08 -2.39 1.18
CA THR A 374 -2.75 -2.51 -0.11
C THR A 374 -3.79 -3.61 -0.05
N ASP A 375 -4.51 -3.82 -1.14
CA ASP A 375 -5.44 -4.94 -1.31
C ASP A 375 -4.72 -6.30 -1.37
N LEU A 376 -3.43 -6.29 -1.69
CA LEU A 376 -2.61 -7.48 -1.87
C LEU A 376 -2.55 -8.39 -0.64
N GLY A 377 -2.68 -7.80 0.56
CA GLY A 377 -2.70 -8.57 1.80
C GLY A 377 -3.78 -9.67 1.81
N HIS A 378 -4.92 -9.46 1.16
CA HIS A 378 -6.01 -10.42 1.07
C HIS A 378 -5.66 -11.61 0.18
N TYR A 379 -4.87 -11.40 -0.88
CA TYR A 379 -4.46 -12.43 -1.83
C TYR A 379 -3.47 -13.45 -1.27
N THR A 380 -2.88 -13.21 -0.09
CA THR A 380 -2.04 -14.20 0.60
C THR A 380 -2.78 -15.50 0.96
N LYS A 381 -4.12 -15.50 0.91
CA LYS A 381 -4.97 -16.68 1.07
C LYS A 381 -4.88 -17.64 -0.14
N ILE A 382 -4.60 -17.11 -1.32
CA ILE A 382 -4.61 -17.82 -2.61
C ILE A 382 -3.32 -17.67 -3.41
N CYS A 383 -2.26 -17.18 -2.79
CA CYS A 383 -0.94 -17.05 -3.41
C CYS A 383 0.16 -17.02 -2.34
N ASP A 384 1.22 -17.78 -2.55
CA ASP A 384 2.40 -17.79 -1.66
C ASP A 384 3.43 -16.70 -2.01
N CYS A 385 3.40 -16.17 -3.23
CA CYS A 385 4.30 -15.12 -3.69
C CYS A 385 3.56 -13.84 -4.09
N VAL A 386 3.29 -12.99 -3.11
CA VAL A 386 2.62 -11.69 -3.29
C VAL A 386 3.66 -10.56 -3.26
N LEU A 387 3.75 -9.77 -4.34
CA LEU A 387 4.78 -8.74 -4.52
C LEU A 387 4.14 -7.37 -4.76
N ARG A 388 4.58 -6.35 -4.02
CA ARG A 388 4.21 -4.96 -4.21
C ARG A 388 5.21 -4.32 -5.16
N PHE A 389 4.84 -4.25 -6.44
CA PHE A 389 5.69 -3.65 -7.45
C PHE A 389 4.86 -3.25 -8.67
N VAL A 390 4.89 -1.97 -9.01
CA VAL A 390 4.42 -1.47 -10.30
C VAL A 390 5.63 -1.15 -11.17
N PRO A 391 5.62 -1.53 -12.45
CA PRO A 391 6.76 -1.33 -13.35
C PRO A 391 6.85 0.12 -13.86
N LEU A 392 6.63 1.09 -13.00
CA LEU A 392 6.68 2.51 -13.33
C LEU A 392 7.94 3.14 -12.73
N MET A 393 8.63 3.94 -13.54
CA MET A 393 9.77 4.72 -13.09
C MET A 393 9.30 6.09 -12.58
N MET A 394 9.50 6.37 -11.30
CA MET A 394 9.02 7.58 -10.66
C MET A 394 10.14 8.31 -9.91
N THR A 395 10.09 9.64 -9.94
CA THR A 395 10.89 10.47 -9.04
C THR A 395 10.28 10.47 -7.64
N GLY A 396 11.04 10.87 -6.63
CA GLY A 396 10.51 11.05 -5.27
C GLY A 396 9.39 12.10 -5.22
N ALA A 397 9.45 13.13 -6.06
CA ALA A 397 8.40 14.15 -6.17
C ALA A 397 7.09 13.55 -6.72
N GLN A 398 7.18 12.72 -7.77
CA GLN A 398 6.02 12.03 -8.32
C GLN A 398 5.40 11.06 -7.30
N LEU A 399 6.20 10.24 -6.65
CA LEU A 399 5.71 9.32 -5.62
C LEU A 399 5.02 10.06 -4.46
N ASN A 400 5.58 11.19 -4.03
CA ASN A 400 4.99 12.02 -2.98
C ASN A 400 3.75 12.82 -3.44
N SER A 401 3.45 12.83 -4.74
CA SER A 401 2.25 13.48 -5.28
C SER A 401 1.00 12.58 -5.21
N ALA A 402 1.16 11.29 -4.94
CA ALA A 402 0.03 10.42 -4.59
C ALA A 402 -0.76 11.05 -3.43
N HIS A 403 -2.09 11.13 -3.56
CA HIS A 403 -3.02 11.82 -2.65
C HIS A 403 -2.79 13.35 -2.49
N ALA A 404 -1.76 13.93 -3.11
CA ALA A 404 -1.50 15.38 -3.10
C ALA A 404 -2.01 16.05 -4.37
N ILE A 405 -1.80 17.37 -4.48
CA ILE A 405 -2.09 18.14 -5.69
C ILE A 405 -1.02 17.90 -6.76
N ASN A 406 -1.40 18.08 -8.03
CA ASN A 406 -0.50 17.98 -9.18
C ASN A 406 0.15 16.59 -9.35
N GLU A 407 -0.59 15.54 -9.01
CA GLU A 407 -0.19 14.16 -9.29
C GLU A 407 0.08 13.97 -10.77
N ASN A 408 1.22 13.35 -11.10
CA ASN A 408 1.64 13.17 -12.48
C ASN A 408 2.58 12.00 -12.66
N LEU A 409 2.55 11.40 -13.86
CA LEU A 409 3.45 10.34 -14.29
C LEU A 409 4.10 10.73 -15.61
N SER A 410 5.39 10.43 -15.85
CA SER A 410 5.99 10.68 -17.15
C SER A 410 5.47 9.69 -18.20
N VAL A 411 5.30 10.16 -19.44
CA VAL A 411 4.89 9.31 -20.58
C VAL A 411 5.89 8.18 -20.77
N GLU A 412 7.19 8.47 -20.73
CA GLU A 412 8.26 7.45 -20.82
C GLU A 412 8.12 6.38 -19.73
N SER A 413 7.74 6.74 -18.51
CA SER A 413 7.52 5.78 -17.44
C SER A 413 6.40 4.81 -17.76
N LEU A 414 5.28 5.32 -18.30
CA LEU A 414 4.16 4.48 -18.72
C LEU A 414 4.57 3.54 -19.86
N GLU A 415 5.25 4.05 -20.88
CA GLU A 415 5.74 3.24 -22.02
C GLU A 415 6.65 2.11 -21.54
N ARG A 416 7.59 2.38 -20.63
CA ARG A 416 8.46 1.33 -20.04
C ARG A 416 7.65 0.33 -19.21
N GLY A 417 6.61 0.78 -18.51
CA GLY A 417 5.69 -0.07 -17.77
C GLY A 417 4.96 -1.05 -18.68
N ILE A 418 4.47 -0.58 -19.84
CA ILE A 418 3.82 -1.41 -20.87
C ILE A 418 4.79 -2.48 -21.35
N VAL A 419 6.03 -2.12 -21.69
CA VAL A 419 7.06 -3.07 -22.14
C VAL A 419 7.36 -4.12 -21.07
N PHE A 420 7.46 -3.72 -19.80
CA PHE A 420 7.69 -4.67 -18.70
C PHE A 420 6.54 -5.67 -18.56
N VAL A 421 5.31 -5.18 -18.57
CA VAL A 421 4.12 -6.05 -18.42
C VAL A 421 4.03 -7.01 -19.61
N ALA A 422 4.20 -6.52 -20.83
CA ALA A 422 4.22 -7.37 -22.02
C ALA A 422 5.29 -8.47 -21.91
N ALA A 423 6.51 -8.11 -21.51
CA ALA A 423 7.61 -9.07 -21.32
C ALA A 423 7.29 -10.14 -20.25
N THR A 424 6.40 -9.84 -19.28
CA THR A 424 6.01 -10.79 -18.23
C THR A 424 5.20 -11.98 -18.77
N PHE A 425 4.63 -11.90 -19.96
CA PHE A 425 3.80 -12.96 -20.53
C PHE A 425 4.54 -13.93 -21.46
N PHE A 426 5.80 -13.66 -21.82
CA PHE A 426 6.57 -14.45 -22.80
C PHE A 426 7.29 -15.69 -22.23
N SER A 427 7.12 -16.06 -20.94
CA SER A 427 7.89 -17.21 -20.40
C SER A 427 7.16 -18.02 -19.34
#